data_f89b69e0aab9427a1054559b0093f9da
#
_entry.id   f89b69e0aab9427a1054559b0093f9da
#
_cell.length_a   1.000
_cell.length_b   1.000
_cell.length_c   1.000
_cell.angle_alpha   90.00
_cell.angle_beta   90.00
_cell.angle_gamma   90.00
#
_symmetry.space_group_name_H-M   'P 1'
#
loop_
_entity.id
_entity.type
_entity.pdbx_description
1 polymer ?
#
loop_
_entity_poly.entity_id
_entity_poly.type
_entity_poly.pdbx_seq_one_letter_code
_entity_poly.pdbx_strand_id
1 'polypeptide(L)'
;MPALRPSAPSNRRWLQMSTKRSLPALLLLAVVALAACSQNRDPEAPTGPAVAMPSLQASIDNATPQTASNGMSGKTWLWTPAGAPAQIHYSTADGRDYAWVVGQRRIFAGEWRVASDHNSRGREIVSICLRHPGAGVPGLSESWHCTEAGRLFYEMAQREAGDPLRIDGRTQALFVLDKAPASLAEVQARVRN
;
A
#
# COMPACT_ATOMS: atom_id res chain seq x y z
N MET A 1 -46.43 -32.65 -16.66
CA MET A 1 -46.93 -33.70 -15.76
C MET A 1 -45.80 -34.09 -14.82
N PRO A 2 -46.01 -34.52 -13.59
CA PRO A 2 -46.15 -33.65 -12.42
C PRO A 2 -44.89 -33.70 -11.51
N ALA A 3 -44.58 -32.66 -10.82
CA ALA A 3 -44.85 -32.35 -9.42
C ALA A 3 -44.52 -33.47 -8.41
N LEU A 4 -43.65 -33.13 -7.43
CA LEU A 4 -43.90 -33.42 -6.01
C LEU A 4 -42.79 -32.74 -5.12
N ARG A 5 -43.18 -31.74 -4.35
CA ARG A 5 -42.71 -31.41 -2.98
C ARG A 5 -43.41 -32.43 -2.03
N PRO A 6 -43.19 -32.46 -0.69
CA PRO A 6 -42.40 -31.60 0.26
C PRO A 6 -41.70 -32.40 1.37
N SER A 7 -41.00 -31.75 2.30
CA SER A 7 -41.19 -31.90 3.75
C SER A 7 -40.09 -31.23 4.56
N ALA A 8 -40.42 -30.19 5.32
CA ALA A 8 -39.90 -29.93 6.67
C ALA A 8 -40.82 -30.71 7.66
N PRO A 9 -40.57 -30.79 8.98
CA PRO A 9 -39.85 -29.95 9.91
C PRO A 9 -39.11 -30.74 11.03
N SER A 10 -38.37 -30.10 11.89
CA SER A 10 -38.39 -30.48 13.31
C SER A 10 -37.67 -29.46 14.22
N ASN A 11 -38.48 -28.75 14.96
CA ASN A 11 -38.24 -28.10 16.23
C ASN A 11 -37.52 -29.03 17.22
N ARG A 12 -36.53 -28.55 17.92
CA ARG A 12 -36.30 -28.90 19.34
C ARG A 12 -35.86 -27.68 20.16
N ARG A 13 -36.83 -27.22 20.93
CA ARG A 13 -36.67 -26.47 22.22
C ARG A 13 -35.98 -27.37 23.23
N TRP A 14 -35.06 -26.85 23.95
CA TRP A 14 -34.76 -27.21 25.37
C TRP A 14 -34.28 -25.91 26.06
N LEU A 15 -35.14 -25.32 26.78
CA LEU A 15 -35.36 -25.39 28.25
C LEU A 15 -34.23 -24.76 29.07
N GLN A 16 -34.68 -23.65 29.64
CA GLN A 16 -34.10 -22.89 30.74
C GLN A 16 -33.75 -23.80 31.91
N MET A 17 -32.67 -23.53 32.59
CA MET A 17 -32.54 -23.78 34.03
C MET A 17 -31.88 -22.58 34.70
N SER A 18 -32.76 -21.89 35.43
CA SER A 18 -32.48 -20.89 36.42
C SER A 18 -31.96 -21.61 37.70
N THR A 19 -30.87 -21.13 38.25
CA THR A 19 -30.59 -21.34 39.68
C THR A 19 -30.08 -20.06 40.34
N LYS A 20 -31.00 -19.46 41.07
CA LYS A 20 -30.74 -18.50 42.14
C LYS A 20 -30.00 -19.16 43.28
N ARG A 21 -29.01 -18.56 43.87
CA ARG A 21 -28.59 -18.63 45.31
C ARG A 21 -27.73 -17.43 45.62
N SER A 22 -28.28 -16.40 46.25
CA SER A 22 -28.24 -16.07 47.69
C SER A 22 -26.86 -15.65 48.22
N LEU A 23 -26.78 -14.37 48.62
CA LEU A 23 -25.79 -13.72 49.47
C LEU A 23 -25.73 -14.39 50.86
N PRO A 24 -24.65 -14.18 51.68
CA PRO A 24 -24.56 -12.95 52.43
C PRO A 24 -23.16 -12.32 52.61
N ALA A 25 -23.20 -11.03 52.73
CA ALA A 25 -22.40 -10.09 53.49
C ALA A 25 -21.28 -10.60 54.42
N LEU A 26 -20.14 -9.91 54.34
CA LEU A 26 -19.46 -9.33 55.52
C LEU A 26 -18.31 -8.42 55.07
N LEU A 27 -18.47 -7.18 55.39
CA LEU A 27 -17.51 -6.12 55.68
C LEU A 27 -16.04 -6.54 55.84
N LEU A 28 -15.15 -5.80 55.18
CA LEU A 28 -13.99 -5.19 55.86
C LEU A 28 -13.45 -4.03 54.99
N LEU A 29 -13.53 -2.84 55.53
CA LEU A 29 -12.89 -1.63 55.11
C LEU A 29 -11.37 -1.78 55.09
N ALA A 30 -10.73 -1.52 53.96
CA ALA A 30 -9.35 -1.07 53.93
C ALA A 30 -9.26 0.01 52.84
N VAL A 31 -9.37 1.26 53.27
CA VAL A 31 -9.01 2.43 52.45
C VAL A 31 -7.49 2.45 52.34
N VAL A 32 -6.97 2.02 51.23
CA VAL A 32 -5.59 2.34 50.81
C VAL A 32 -5.69 3.36 49.67
N ALA A 33 -5.52 4.62 50.04
CA ALA A 33 -5.31 5.69 49.10
C ALA A 33 -3.95 5.48 48.45
N LEU A 34 -3.91 4.80 47.31
CA LEU A 34 -2.79 4.84 46.38
C LEU A 34 -2.98 6.03 45.47
N ALA A 35 -2.31 7.12 45.81
CA ALA A 35 -2.06 8.22 44.88
C ALA A 35 -1.33 7.64 43.67
N ALA A 36 -2.07 7.24 42.65
CA ALA A 36 -1.54 6.97 41.33
C ALA A 36 -1.14 8.31 40.71
N CYS A 37 0.13 8.70 40.88
CA CYS A 37 0.75 9.66 40.01
C CYS A 37 0.60 9.12 38.57
N SER A 38 -0.37 9.66 37.85
CA SER A 38 -0.43 9.53 36.40
C SER A 38 0.80 10.21 35.85
N GLN A 39 1.88 9.45 35.71
CA GLN A 39 2.95 9.84 34.80
C GLN A 39 2.34 9.78 33.41
N ASN A 40 1.91 10.92 32.90
CA ASN A 40 1.82 11.13 31.47
C ASN A 40 3.22 10.82 30.89
N ARG A 41 3.45 9.59 30.54
CA ARG A 41 4.53 9.27 29.61
C ARG A 41 4.04 9.80 28.27
N ASP A 42 4.52 10.98 27.92
CA ASP A 42 4.57 11.35 26.52
C ASP A 42 5.19 10.15 25.78
N PRO A 43 4.59 9.70 24.65
CA PRO A 43 5.19 8.65 23.87
C PRO A 43 6.59 9.13 23.50
N GLU A 44 7.60 8.51 24.14
CA GLU A 44 9.00 8.76 23.89
C GLU A 44 9.22 8.59 22.39
N ALA A 45 9.48 9.71 21.71
CA ALA A 45 9.79 9.68 20.30
C ALA A 45 10.94 8.69 20.09
N PRO A 46 10.87 7.81 19.09
CA PRO A 46 11.89 6.79 18.87
C PRO A 46 13.26 7.48 18.71
N THR A 47 14.08 7.36 19.74
CA THR A 47 15.48 7.88 19.80
C THR A 47 16.44 6.93 19.07
N GLY A 48 15.97 6.29 17.99
CA GLY A 48 16.86 5.63 17.04
C GLY A 48 17.61 6.69 16.23
N PRO A 49 18.88 6.44 15.85
CA PRO A 49 19.58 7.36 14.95
C PRO A 49 18.70 7.53 13.70
N ALA A 50 18.35 8.78 13.39
CA ALA A 50 17.64 9.12 12.16
C ALA A 50 18.49 8.58 11.02
N VAL A 51 17.99 7.56 10.30
CA VAL A 51 18.66 7.05 9.10
C VAL A 51 18.61 8.21 8.11
N ALA A 52 19.74 8.85 7.90
CA ALA A 52 19.84 9.96 6.97
C ALA A 52 19.39 9.46 5.59
N MET A 53 18.39 10.12 5.00
CA MET A 53 17.97 9.82 3.63
C MET A 53 19.17 10.05 2.71
N PRO A 54 19.48 9.11 1.81
CA PRO A 54 20.58 9.30 0.87
C PRO A 54 20.30 10.55 0.03
N SER A 55 21.36 11.29 -0.34
CA SER A 55 21.20 12.40 -1.29
C SER A 55 20.75 11.84 -2.66
N LEU A 56 20.14 12.70 -3.48
CA LEU A 56 19.77 12.31 -4.86
C LEU A 56 20.99 11.76 -5.62
N GLN A 57 22.15 12.40 -5.48
CA GLN A 57 23.38 11.95 -6.15
C GLN A 57 23.80 10.56 -5.64
N ALA A 58 23.78 10.33 -4.32
CA ALA A 58 24.09 9.02 -3.77
C ALA A 58 23.09 7.93 -4.22
N SER A 59 21.82 8.28 -4.36
CA SER A 59 20.81 7.35 -4.92
C SER A 59 21.09 6.98 -6.37
N ILE A 60 21.52 7.95 -7.17
CA ILE A 60 21.90 7.73 -8.57
C ILE A 60 23.18 6.89 -8.68
N ASP A 61 24.21 7.22 -7.89
CA ASP A 61 25.51 6.55 -7.95
C ASP A 61 25.46 5.10 -7.46
N ASN A 62 24.52 4.77 -6.57
CA ASN A 62 24.33 3.42 -6.02
C ASN A 62 23.32 2.57 -6.80
N ALA A 63 22.70 3.11 -7.86
CA ALA A 63 21.76 2.36 -8.67
C ALA A 63 22.49 1.35 -9.56
N THR A 64 22.16 0.06 -9.41
CA THR A 64 22.59 -1.01 -10.28
C THR A 64 21.37 -1.67 -10.94
N PRO A 65 21.51 -2.43 -12.06
CA PRO A 65 20.39 -3.15 -12.63
C PRO A 65 19.68 -4.05 -11.62
N GLN A 66 20.44 -4.70 -10.74
CA GLN A 66 19.89 -5.59 -9.70
C GLN A 66 19.12 -4.80 -8.65
N THR A 67 19.67 -3.69 -8.13
CA THR A 67 18.96 -2.86 -7.13
C THR A 67 17.72 -2.21 -7.73
N ALA A 68 17.76 -1.79 -8.99
CA ALA A 68 16.64 -1.26 -9.73
C ALA A 68 15.52 -2.32 -9.90
N SER A 69 15.88 -3.52 -10.34
CA SER A 69 14.95 -4.64 -10.47
C SER A 69 14.31 -5.01 -9.14
N ASN A 70 15.10 -5.19 -8.07
CA ASN A 70 14.59 -5.52 -6.73
C ASN A 70 13.70 -4.40 -6.16
N GLY A 71 13.98 -3.17 -6.53
CA GLY A 71 13.23 -2.00 -6.10
C GLY A 71 11.84 -1.89 -6.72
N MET A 72 11.64 -2.49 -7.89
CA MET A 72 10.37 -2.43 -8.65
C MET A 72 9.57 -3.73 -8.57
N SER A 73 10.25 -4.87 -8.69
CA SER A 73 9.62 -6.18 -8.80
C SER A 73 8.75 -6.54 -7.60
N GLY A 74 7.45 -6.77 -7.85
CA GLY A 74 6.48 -7.10 -6.82
C GLY A 74 6.27 -5.97 -5.80
N LYS A 75 6.33 -4.71 -6.22
CA LYS A 75 6.17 -3.54 -5.35
C LYS A 75 4.99 -2.68 -5.74
N THR A 76 4.27 -2.21 -4.72
CA THR A 76 3.34 -1.09 -4.83
C THR A 76 4.05 0.19 -4.40
N TRP A 77 3.92 1.25 -5.19
CA TRP A 77 4.62 2.50 -4.93
C TRP A 77 3.77 3.72 -5.27
N LEU A 78 3.99 4.79 -4.52
CA LEU A 78 3.31 6.08 -4.66
C LEU A 78 4.31 7.10 -5.21
N TRP A 79 3.93 7.79 -6.29
CA TRP A 79 4.74 8.79 -6.95
C TRP A 79 3.90 9.96 -7.42
N THR A 80 4.48 11.14 -7.41
CA THR A 80 3.88 12.34 -7.99
C THR A 80 4.86 12.92 -9.00
N PRO A 81 4.67 12.60 -10.30
CA PRO A 81 5.53 13.16 -11.35
C PRO A 81 5.38 14.68 -11.41
N ALA A 82 6.46 15.39 -11.76
CA ALA A 82 6.39 16.82 -11.94
C ALA A 82 5.37 17.21 -13.03
N GLY A 83 4.42 18.07 -12.69
CA GLY A 83 3.39 18.54 -13.62
C GLY A 83 2.28 17.53 -13.96
N ALA A 84 2.20 16.41 -13.23
CA ALA A 84 1.17 15.39 -13.43
C ALA A 84 0.48 15.02 -12.11
N PRO A 85 -0.72 14.41 -12.15
CA PRO A 85 -1.40 13.88 -10.97
C PRO A 85 -0.57 12.81 -10.27
N ALA A 86 -0.77 12.67 -8.95
CA ALA A 86 -0.20 11.57 -8.19
C ALA A 86 -0.70 10.22 -8.72
N GLN A 87 0.16 9.22 -8.64
CA GLN A 87 -0.04 7.88 -9.20
C GLN A 87 0.35 6.82 -8.18
N ILE A 88 -0.43 5.77 -8.12
CA ILE A 88 -0.08 4.55 -7.41
C ILE A 88 0.15 3.47 -8.46
N HIS A 89 1.27 2.80 -8.35
CA HIS A 89 1.62 1.72 -9.27
C HIS A 89 1.77 0.40 -8.52
N TYR A 90 1.51 -0.70 -9.19
CA TYR A 90 1.96 -2.02 -8.81
C TYR A 90 2.75 -2.62 -9.96
N SER A 91 4.05 -2.79 -9.75
CA SER A 91 4.97 -3.37 -10.74
C SER A 91 5.20 -4.84 -10.41
N THR A 92 4.71 -5.74 -11.25
CA THR A 92 4.81 -7.19 -11.03
C THR A 92 6.24 -7.71 -11.31
N ALA A 93 6.54 -8.93 -10.86
CA ALA A 93 7.85 -9.53 -11.08
C ALA A 93 8.09 -9.94 -12.55
N ASP A 94 7.03 -10.09 -13.33
CA ASP A 94 7.08 -10.47 -14.75
C ASP A 94 7.06 -9.26 -15.71
N GLY A 95 7.25 -8.05 -15.19
CA GLY A 95 7.41 -6.83 -16.02
C GLY A 95 6.13 -6.11 -16.39
N ARG A 96 4.98 -6.49 -15.82
CA ARG A 96 3.73 -5.72 -15.97
C ARG A 96 3.70 -4.57 -14.95
N ASP A 97 2.99 -3.51 -15.30
CA ASP A 97 2.75 -2.38 -14.41
C ASP A 97 1.29 -1.96 -14.47
N TYR A 98 0.71 -1.68 -13.32
CA TYR A 98 -0.67 -1.23 -13.19
C TYR A 98 -0.67 0.12 -12.50
N ALA A 99 -1.15 1.16 -13.19
CA ALA A 99 -1.16 2.52 -12.68
C ALA A 99 -2.57 2.98 -12.33
N TRP A 100 -2.74 3.49 -11.12
CA TRP A 100 -3.96 4.13 -10.62
C TRP A 100 -3.68 5.62 -10.41
N VAL A 101 -4.24 6.44 -11.28
CA VAL A 101 -4.00 7.89 -11.31
C VAL A 101 -5.10 8.63 -10.56
N VAL A 102 -4.72 9.64 -9.78
CA VAL A 102 -5.68 10.53 -9.10
C VAL A 102 -6.67 11.12 -10.10
N GLY A 103 -7.95 11.15 -9.72
CA GLY A 103 -9.05 11.58 -10.57
C GLY A 103 -9.57 10.49 -11.53
N GLN A 104 -8.90 9.34 -11.62
CA GLN A 104 -9.30 8.25 -12.50
C GLN A 104 -9.82 7.05 -11.71
N ARG A 105 -10.87 6.41 -12.24
CA ARG A 105 -11.33 5.11 -11.75
C ARG A 105 -10.69 3.96 -12.53
N ARG A 106 -10.26 4.24 -13.75
CA ARG A 106 -9.58 3.27 -14.60
C ARG A 106 -8.20 2.93 -14.02
N ILE A 107 -7.85 1.66 -14.02
CA ILE A 107 -6.49 1.16 -13.85
C ILE A 107 -5.88 1.02 -15.24
N PHE A 108 -4.72 1.59 -15.42
CA PHE A 108 -3.99 1.58 -16.69
C PHE A 108 -2.96 0.46 -16.65
N ALA A 109 -3.19 -0.56 -17.45
CA ALA A 109 -2.21 -1.64 -17.61
C ALA A 109 -1.06 -1.16 -18.49
N GLY A 110 0.13 -1.55 -18.13
CA GLY A 110 1.37 -1.19 -18.80
C GLY A 110 2.47 -2.20 -18.55
N GLU A 111 3.67 -1.80 -18.84
CA GLU A 111 4.87 -2.62 -18.69
C GLU A 111 6.00 -1.78 -18.09
N TRP A 112 6.88 -2.46 -17.37
CA TRP A 112 8.11 -1.89 -16.87
C TRP A 112 9.31 -2.77 -17.18
N ARG A 113 10.49 -2.16 -17.25
CA ARG A 113 11.77 -2.86 -17.38
C ARG A 113 12.91 -2.02 -16.83
N VAL A 114 14.00 -2.67 -16.51
CA VAL A 114 15.28 -2.01 -16.28
C VAL A 114 16.04 -1.93 -17.60
N ALA A 115 16.65 -0.79 -17.86
CA ALA A 115 17.57 -0.58 -18.99
C ALA A 115 18.89 -0.01 -18.46
N SER A 116 19.99 -0.39 -19.08
CA SER A 116 21.32 0.17 -18.81
C SER A 116 21.92 0.71 -20.09
N ASP A 117 22.57 1.86 -19.96
CA ASP A 117 23.33 2.50 -21.03
C ASP A 117 24.59 3.14 -20.42
N HIS A 118 25.50 3.62 -21.27
CA HIS A 118 26.69 4.33 -20.82
C HIS A 118 26.65 5.78 -21.28
N ASN A 119 26.92 6.69 -20.36
CA ASN A 119 27.09 8.10 -20.74
C ASN A 119 28.41 8.34 -21.49
N SER A 120 28.60 9.55 -22.00
CA SER A 120 29.80 9.95 -22.73
C SER A 120 31.12 9.83 -21.94
N ARG A 121 31.05 9.62 -20.62
CA ARG A 121 32.21 9.41 -19.73
C ARG A 121 32.40 7.94 -19.36
N GLY A 122 31.68 7.01 -20.01
CA GLY A 122 31.75 5.58 -19.75
C GLY A 122 31.10 5.12 -18.45
N ARG A 123 30.36 5.99 -17.73
CA ARG A 123 29.60 5.60 -16.54
C ARG A 123 28.30 4.91 -16.95
N GLU A 124 27.99 3.76 -16.35
CA GLU A 124 26.73 3.09 -16.53
C GLU A 124 25.58 3.96 -15.96
N ILE A 125 24.53 4.12 -16.73
CA ILE A 125 23.27 4.77 -16.35
C ILE A 125 22.20 3.71 -16.31
N VAL A 126 21.70 3.42 -15.10
CA VAL A 126 20.62 2.47 -14.90
C VAL A 126 19.31 3.22 -14.87
N SER A 127 18.36 2.81 -15.68
CA SER A 127 17.03 3.44 -15.80
C SER A 127 15.91 2.44 -15.58
N ILE A 128 14.80 2.93 -15.04
CA ILE A 128 13.51 2.23 -15.03
C ILE A 128 12.68 2.85 -16.15
N CYS A 129 12.24 1.99 -17.04
CA CYS A 129 11.42 2.38 -18.19
C CYS A 129 10.00 1.87 -17.99
N LEU A 130 9.03 2.74 -18.19
CA LEU A 130 7.59 2.45 -18.09
C LEU A 130 6.91 2.78 -19.41
N ARG A 131 5.87 2.03 -19.77
CA ARG A 131 4.93 2.40 -20.85
C ARG A 131 3.52 1.93 -20.49
N HIS A 132 2.52 2.73 -20.86
CA HIS A 132 1.09 2.43 -20.65
C HIS A 132 0.34 2.71 -21.95
N PRO A 133 0.30 1.78 -22.91
CA PRO A 133 -0.35 1.97 -24.20
C PRO A 133 -1.83 2.34 -24.07
N GLY A 134 -2.27 3.38 -24.76
CA GLY A 134 -3.66 3.85 -24.73
C GLY A 134 -4.09 4.49 -23.41
N ALA A 135 -3.16 4.92 -22.56
CA ALA A 135 -3.49 5.60 -21.31
C ALA A 135 -4.12 6.97 -21.54
N GLY A 136 -3.49 7.82 -22.37
CA GLY A 136 -4.01 9.14 -22.71
C GLY A 136 -4.17 10.09 -21.52
N VAL A 137 -3.45 9.87 -20.41
CA VAL A 137 -3.50 10.69 -19.18
C VAL A 137 -2.12 11.27 -18.87
N PRO A 138 -2.06 12.50 -18.31
CA PRO A 138 -0.79 13.10 -17.92
C PRO A 138 -0.01 12.23 -16.94
N GLY A 139 1.29 12.10 -17.19
CA GLY A 139 2.20 11.32 -16.33
C GLY A 139 2.30 9.84 -16.69
N LEU A 140 1.44 9.29 -17.56
CA LEU A 140 1.59 7.96 -18.15
C LEU A 140 2.01 8.09 -19.62
N SER A 141 3.10 7.44 -19.99
CA SER A 141 3.60 7.46 -21.37
C SER A 141 3.10 6.24 -22.15
N GLU A 142 2.62 6.46 -23.37
CA GLU A 142 2.22 5.38 -24.29
C GLU A 142 3.43 4.64 -24.88
N SER A 143 4.53 5.34 -25.01
CA SER A 143 5.83 4.79 -25.40
C SER A 143 6.73 4.57 -24.20
N TRP A 144 7.82 3.83 -24.39
CA TRP A 144 8.82 3.68 -23.34
C TRP A 144 9.38 5.03 -22.92
N HIS A 145 9.16 5.36 -21.65
CA HIS A 145 9.76 6.51 -20.97
C HIS A 145 10.66 6.02 -19.87
N CYS A 146 11.94 6.41 -19.92
CA CYS A 146 12.96 5.93 -19.00
C CYS A 146 13.41 7.05 -18.07
N THR A 147 13.44 6.76 -16.79
CA THR A 147 13.95 7.64 -15.73
C THR A 147 15.12 6.95 -15.02
N GLU A 148 16.19 7.68 -14.71
CA GLU A 148 17.30 7.12 -13.91
C GLU A 148 16.75 6.49 -12.64
N ALA A 149 17.12 5.24 -12.37
CA ALA A 149 16.54 4.45 -11.28
C ALA A 149 16.72 5.12 -9.91
N GLY A 150 17.91 5.66 -9.65
CA GLY A 150 18.18 6.35 -8.40
C GLY A 150 17.34 7.63 -8.23
N ARG A 151 17.08 8.36 -9.32
CA ARG A 151 16.19 9.52 -9.31
C ARG A 151 14.74 9.10 -9.02
N LEU A 152 14.23 8.09 -9.74
CA LEU A 152 12.87 7.61 -9.53
C LEU A 152 12.66 7.15 -8.09
N PHE A 153 13.60 6.38 -7.52
CA PHE A 153 13.52 5.93 -6.13
C PHE A 153 13.62 7.07 -5.10
N TYR A 154 14.37 8.12 -5.41
CA TYR A 154 14.44 9.30 -4.56
C TYR A 154 13.13 10.10 -4.59
N GLU A 155 12.46 10.17 -5.73
CA GLU A 155 11.20 10.88 -5.93
C GLU A 155 9.97 10.09 -5.45
N MET A 156 10.07 8.76 -5.30
CA MET A 156 8.99 7.94 -4.78
C MET A 156 8.67 8.31 -3.33
N ALA A 157 7.45 8.73 -3.06
CA ALA A 157 7.02 9.07 -1.71
C ALA A 157 7.01 7.84 -0.79
N GLN A 158 6.55 6.70 -1.31
CA GLN A 158 6.46 5.44 -0.56
C GLN A 158 6.56 4.24 -1.50
N ARG A 159 7.00 3.11 -0.92
CA ARG A 159 7.13 1.83 -1.62
C ARG A 159 6.94 0.67 -0.64
N GLU A 160 6.07 -0.28 -0.99
CA GLU A 160 5.73 -1.44 -0.18
C GLU A 160 5.82 -2.73 -1.00
N ALA A 161 6.04 -3.86 -0.33
CA ALA A 161 6.04 -5.16 -0.96
C ALA A 161 4.62 -5.65 -1.26
N GLY A 162 4.44 -6.33 -2.41
CA GLY A 162 3.19 -6.94 -2.81
C GLY A 162 2.19 -5.94 -3.41
N ASP A 163 0.95 -6.40 -3.60
CA ASP A 163 -0.19 -5.64 -4.08
C ASP A 163 -1.27 -5.49 -2.99
N PRO A 164 -1.05 -4.69 -1.96
CA PRO A 164 -2.01 -4.49 -0.88
C PRO A 164 -3.29 -3.77 -1.33
N LEU A 165 -3.29 -3.15 -2.50
CA LEU A 165 -4.42 -2.44 -3.08
C LEU A 165 -5.22 -3.30 -4.07
N ARG A 166 -4.73 -4.50 -4.38
CA ARG A 166 -5.36 -5.47 -5.28
C ARG A 166 -5.66 -4.87 -6.65
N ILE A 167 -4.69 -4.17 -7.23
CA ILE A 167 -4.82 -3.55 -8.56
C ILE A 167 -4.27 -4.42 -9.69
N ASP A 168 -3.56 -5.50 -9.38
CA ASP A 168 -3.08 -6.48 -10.36
C ASP A 168 -4.24 -7.03 -11.19
N GLY A 169 -4.10 -6.98 -12.52
CA GLY A 169 -5.08 -7.50 -13.47
C GLY A 169 -6.42 -6.75 -13.50
N ARG A 170 -6.60 -5.69 -12.72
CA ARG A 170 -7.83 -4.90 -12.75
C ARG A 170 -7.83 -3.85 -13.86
N THR A 171 -9.03 -3.58 -14.37
CA THR A 171 -9.29 -2.48 -15.30
C THR A 171 -9.90 -1.26 -14.60
N GLN A 172 -10.44 -1.46 -13.39
CA GLN A 172 -11.04 -0.40 -12.58
C GLN A 172 -10.65 -0.54 -11.12
N ALA A 173 -10.40 0.59 -10.48
CA ALA A 173 -10.21 0.69 -9.05
C ALA A 173 -11.54 0.60 -8.30
N LEU A 174 -11.49 0.25 -7.01
CA LEU A 174 -12.66 0.15 -6.15
C LEU A 174 -13.36 1.51 -5.96
N PHE A 175 -12.60 2.59 -5.97
CA PHE A 175 -13.08 3.96 -5.84
C PHE A 175 -12.19 4.94 -6.64
N VAL A 176 -12.61 6.18 -6.76
CA VAL A 176 -11.78 7.25 -7.34
C VAL A 176 -10.90 7.85 -6.22
N LEU A 177 -9.63 8.05 -6.51
CA LEU A 177 -8.74 8.90 -5.71
C LEU A 177 -9.06 10.36 -6.07
N ASP A 178 -9.81 11.04 -5.23
CA ASP A 178 -10.25 12.43 -5.44
C ASP A 178 -9.12 13.46 -5.26
N LYS A 179 -8.08 13.08 -4.52
CA LYS A 179 -6.86 13.87 -4.28
C LYS A 179 -5.65 12.98 -4.13
N ALA A 180 -4.46 13.57 -4.18
CA ALA A 180 -3.21 12.88 -3.89
C ALA A 180 -3.27 12.29 -2.46
N PRO A 181 -3.09 10.97 -2.28
CA PRO A 181 -3.06 10.37 -0.96
C PRO A 181 -1.77 10.76 -0.22
N ALA A 182 -1.86 10.94 1.09
CA ALA A 182 -0.69 11.20 1.91
C ALA A 182 0.18 9.94 2.10
N SER A 183 -0.43 8.75 1.99
CA SER A 183 0.28 7.48 2.13
C SER A 183 -0.43 6.31 1.46
N LEU A 184 0.31 5.23 1.17
CA LEU A 184 -0.26 3.96 0.74
C LEU A 184 -1.18 3.38 1.81
N ALA A 185 -0.85 3.54 3.10
CA ALA A 185 -1.66 3.06 4.21
C ALA A 185 -3.05 3.71 4.26
N GLU A 186 -3.17 5.01 3.91
CA GLU A 186 -4.47 5.70 3.77
C GLU A 186 -5.35 5.02 2.72
N VAL A 187 -4.78 4.71 1.56
CA VAL A 187 -5.51 4.06 0.48
C VAL A 187 -5.89 2.62 0.84
N GLN A 188 -4.98 1.87 1.47
CA GLN A 188 -5.25 0.52 1.97
C GLN A 188 -6.40 0.47 2.97
N ALA A 189 -6.50 1.45 3.87
CA ALA A 189 -7.60 1.54 4.81
C ALA A 189 -8.95 1.65 4.08
N ARG A 190 -9.02 2.42 2.98
CA ARG A 190 -10.22 2.55 2.14
C ARG A 190 -10.55 1.29 1.33
N VAL A 191 -9.54 0.50 0.95
CA VAL A 191 -9.72 -0.77 0.23
C VAL A 191 -10.31 -1.87 1.12
N ARG A 192 -10.04 -1.81 2.44
CA ARG A 192 -10.51 -2.80 3.42
C ARG A 192 -11.93 -2.56 3.94
N ASN A 193 -12.44 -1.35 3.81
CA ASN A 193 -13.79 -0.94 4.22
C ASN A 193 -14.80 -1.11 3.07
#